data_af0567cbca68c9047c9999b5d75d5fb6
#
_entry.id   af0567cbca68c9047c9999b5d75d5fb6
#
_cell.length_a   1.000
_cell.length_b   1.000
_cell.length_c   1.000
_cell.angle_alpha   90.00
_cell.angle_beta   90.00
_cell.angle_gamma   90.00
#
_symmetry.space_group_name_H-M   'P 1'
#
loop_
_entity.id
_entity.type
_entity.pdbx_description
1 polymer ?
#
loop_
_entity_poly.entity_id
_entity_poly.type
_entity_poly.pdbx_seq_one_letter_code
_entity_poly.pdbx_strand_id
1 'polypeptide(L)'
;MKPRFVIVTLVVLGLVFVADYVQAQTLKKQIVGTWSVISDVNVVEGKKVDLFGPNPQGQFIFTADGKFSIHIMRPARLKFASNNRTAGTPEENQEAMAGYIANFGTYTVNADGTLMLHIVGSNFPNWDQTDQKRRPEIKGDEMKWTNPTASTGSGIAVITLRRAK
;
A
#
# COMPACT_ATOMS: atom_id res chain seq x y z
N MET A 1 -34.03 -25.24 34.90
CA MET A 1 -32.64 -24.87 34.61
C MET A 1 -32.48 -24.63 33.11
N LYS A 2 -32.51 -23.40 32.62
CA LYS A 2 -32.01 -22.97 31.30
C LYS A 2 -32.38 -21.48 31.14
N PRO A 3 -31.46 -20.54 31.41
CA PRO A 3 -31.16 -19.50 30.44
C PRO A 3 -29.75 -18.90 30.55
N ARG A 4 -28.79 -19.60 31.17
CA ARG A 4 -27.44 -19.01 31.35
C ARG A 4 -26.55 -19.06 30.11
N PHE A 5 -26.75 -19.99 29.17
CA PHE A 5 -25.90 -20.15 27.98
C PHE A 5 -26.14 -19.11 26.87
N VAL A 6 -27.36 -18.60 26.73
CA VAL A 6 -27.69 -17.65 25.65
C VAL A 6 -27.08 -16.25 25.91
N ILE A 7 -27.00 -15.83 27.18
CA ILE A 7 -26.49 -14.51 27.57
C ILE A 7 -24.96 -14.42 27.33
N VAL A 8 -24.23 -15.51 27.63
CA VAL A 8 -22.76 -15.55 27.46
C VAL A 8 -22.39 -15.46 25.97
N THR A 9 -23.11 -16.14 25.08
CA THR A 9 -22.84 -16.12 23.62
C THR A 9 -23.11 -14.74 23.01
N LEU A 10 -24.15 -14.06 23.44
CA LEU A 10 -24.46 -12.68 22.98
C LEU A 10 -23.44 -11.65 23.44
N VAL A 11 -22.94 -11.77 24.68
CA VAL A 11 -21.91 -10.86 25.22
C VAL A 11 -20.57 -11.06 24.49
N VAL A 12 -20.18 -12.28 24.18
CA VAL A 12 -18.91 -12.58 23.46
C VAL A 12 -18.99 -12.05 22.02
N LEU A 13 -20.10 -12.25 21.31
CA LEU A 13 -20.30 -11.69 19.97
C LEU A 13 -20.24 -10.14 19.98
N GLY A 14 -20.87 -9.50 20.95
CA GLY A 14 -20.86 -8.04 21.08
C GLY A 14 -19.45 -7.47 21.31
N LEU A 15 -18.61 -8.16 22.08
CA LEU A 15 -17.24 -7.73 22.36
C LEU A 15 -16.32 -7.83 21.14
N VAL A 16 -16.50 -8.83 20.27
CA VAL A 16 -15.73 -8.96 19.02
C VAL A 16 -16.03 -7.81 18.07
N PHE A 17 -17.29 -7.47 17.85
CA PHE A 17 -17.69 -6.35 16.98
C PHE A 17 -17.18 -4.98 17.46
N VAL A 18 -17.13 -4.77 18.78
CA VAL A 18 -16.60 -3.53 19.36
C VAL A 18 -15.08 -3.44 19.15
N ALA A 19 -14.35 -4.53 19.31
CA ALA A 19 -12.90 -4.56 19.12
C ALA A 19 -12.51 -4.24 17.66
N ASP A 20 -13.17 -4.85 16.69
CA ASP A 20 -12.92 -4.60 15.26
C ASP A 20 -13.24 -3.15 14.88
N TYR A 21 -14.33 -2.61 15.39
CA TYR A 21 -14.70 -1.21 15.14
C TYR A 21 -13.68 -0.22 15.71
N VAL A 22 -13.18 -0.45 16.92
CA VAL A 22 -12.14 0.38 17.54
C VAL A 22 -10.84 0.30 16.75
N GLN A 23 -10.46 -0.89 16.29
CA GLN A 23 -9.25 -1.08 15.48
C GLN A 23 -9.35 -0.34 14.13
N ALA A 24 -10.50 -0.42 13.45
CA ALA A 24 -10.76 0.29 12.21
C ALA A 24 -10.66 1.82 12.37
N GLN A 25 -11.27 2.37 13.44
CA GLN A 25 -11.19 3.80 13.75
C GLN A 25 -9.77 4.25 14.08
N THR A 26 -8.99 3.39 14.75
CA THR A 26 -7.59 3.65 15.06
C THR A 26 -6.76 3.69 13.77
N LEU A 27 -6.89 2.70 12.88
CA LEU A 27 -6.21 2.67 11.59
C LEU A 27 -6.57 3.89 10.73
N LYS A 28 -7.86 4.25 10.66
CA LYS A 28 -8.33 5.41 9.90
C LYS A 28 -7.65 6.72 10.33
N LYS A 29 -7.37 6.89 11.62
CA LYS A 29 -6.65 8.05 12.15
C LYS A 29 -5.15 7.96 11.93
N GLN A 30 -4.57 6.78 12.15
CA GLN A 30 -3.14 6.56 12.09
C GLN A 30 -2.58 6.62 10.67
N ILE A 31 -3.35 6.19 9.65
CA ILE A 31 -2.86 6.14 8.28
C ILE A 31 -2.70 7.54 7.65
N VAL A 32 -3.52 8.50 8.09
CA VAL A 32 -3.53 9.86 7.53
C VAL A 32 -2.16 10.53 7.68
N GLY A 33 -1.69 11.14 6.60
CA GLY A 33 -0.42 11.84 6.52
C GLY A 33 0.45 11.37 5.37
N THR A 34 1.71 11.81 5.40
CA THR A 34 2.72 11.45 4.41
C THR A 34 3.69 10.44 5.02
N TRP A 35 4.03 9.42 4.24
CA TRP A 35 4.90 8.33 4.62
C TRP A 35 6.00 8.18 3.58
N SER A 36 7.26 8.34 3.98
CA SER A 36 8.42 8.16 3.09
C SER A 36 8.77 6.68 2.95
N VAL A 37 9.07 6.24 1.75
CA VAL A 37 9.51 4.87 1.48
C VAL A 37 10.94 4.67 2.01
N ILE A 38 11.15 3.58 2.74
CA ILE A 38 12.45 3.14 3.26
C ILE A 38 12.97 1.95 2.48
N SER A 39 12.10 0.98 2.16
CA SER A 39 12.45 -0.20 1.38
C SER A 39 11.21 -0.74 0.64
N ASP A 40 11.45 -1.42 -0.49
CA ASP A 40 10.44 -2.21 -1.21
C ASP A 40 11.07 -3.53 -1.63
N VAL A 41 10.71 -4.60 -0.93
CA VAL A 41 11.29 -5.94 -1.10
C VAL A 41 10.22 -6.88 -1.60
N ASN A 42 10.44 -7.47 -2.76
CA ASN A 42 9.62 -8.58 -3.25
C ASN A 42 10.19 -9.92 -2.79
N VAL A 43 9.34 -10.79 -2.28
CA VAL A 43 9.69 -12.15 -1.88
C VAL A 43 9.09 -13.13 -2.89
N VAL A 44 9.94 -13.71 -3.73
CA VAL A 44 9.59 -14.71 -4.74
C VAL A 44 10.27 -16.01 -4.39
N GLU A 45 9.52 -17.09 -4.17
CA GLU A 45 10.05 -18.42 -3.80
C GLU A 45 11.05 -18.36 -2.62
N GLY A 46 10.76 -17.52 -1.63
CA GLY A 46 11.61 -17.31 -0.45
C GLY A 46 12.85 -16.43 -0.68
N LYS A 47 13.12 -16.01 -1.91
CA LYS A 47 14.22 -15.09 -2.23
C LYS A 47 13.75 -13.66 -2.17
N LYS A 48 14.56 -12.78 -1.57
CA LYS A 48 14.30 -11.33 -1.49
C LYS A 48 14.90 -10.64 -2.71
N VAL A 49 14.10 -9.79 -3.36
CA VAL A 49 14.51 -8.97 -4.50
C VAL A 49 14.08 -7.53 -4.24
N ASP A 50 15.01 -6.60 -4.25
CA ASP A 50 14.73 -5.18 -4.14
C ASP A 50 14.21 -4.67 -5.49
N LEU A 51 12.90 -4.48 -5.63
CA LEU A 51 12.26 -4.11 -6.90
C LEU A 51 12.78 -2.78 -7.45
N PHE A 52 12.98 -1.81 -6.58
CA PHE A 52 13.45 -0.47 -6.95
C PHE A 52 14.90 -0.22 -6.53
N GLY A 53 15.67 -1.30 -6.30
CA GLY A 53 17.06 -1.22 -5.84
C GLY A 53 17.20 -0.77 -4.39
N PRO A 54 18.44 -0.59 -3.92
CA PRO A 54 18.70 -0.12 -2.57
C PRO A 54 18.28 1.35 -2.43
N ASN A 55 17.72 1.71 -1.27
CA ASN A 55 17.27 3.06 -0.95
C ASN A 55 16.26 3.65 -1.97
N PRO A 56 15.13 2.98 -2.23
CA PRO A 56 14.10 3.51 -3.12
C PRO A 56 13.61 4.87 -2.62
N GLN A 57 13.23 5.73 -3.55
CA GLN A 57 12.62 7.03 -3.24
C GLN A 57 11.12 6.94 -3.46
N GLY A 58 10.36 7.63 -2.62
CA GLY A 58 8.91 7.67 -2.81
C GLY A 58 8.16 8.05 -1.56
N GLN A 59 6.87 8.16 -1.74
CA GLN A 59 5.98 8.51 -0.64
C GLN A 59 4.58 7.93 -0.85
N PHE A 60 3.92 7.65 0.27
CA PHE A 60 2.49 7.35 0.34
C PHE A 60 1.82 8.49 1.07
N ILE A 61 0.80 9.06 0.46
CA ILE A 61 0.02 10.17 1.02
C ILE A 61 -1.41 9.69 1.21
N PHE A 62 -1.95 9.84 2.42
CA PHE A 62 -3.33 9.54 2.76
C PHE A 62 -3.96 10.78 3.37
N THR A 63 -5.07 11.25 2.80
CA THR A 63 -5.79 12.42 3.29
C THR A 63 -6.96 12.03 4.18
N ALA A 64 -7.37 12.90 5.07
CA ALA A 64 -8.48 12.65 6.00
C ALA A 64 -9.83 12.47 5.29
N ASP A 65 -9.98 13.05 4.09
CA ASP A 65 -11.17 12.94 3.23
C ASP A 65 -11.18 11.66 2.36
N GLY A 66 -10.25 10.72 2.60
CA GLY A 66 -10.25 9.40 1.97
C GLY A 66 -9.61 9.33 0.59
N LYS A 67 -8.67 10.23 0.28
CA LYS A 67 -7.87 10.16 -0.95
C LYS A 67 -6.47 9.65 -0.65
N PHE A 68 -5.85 9.00 -1.64
CA PHE A 68 -4.46 8.58 -1.54
C PHE A 68 -3.68 8.85 -2.83
N SER A 69 -2.37 8.94 -2.68
CA SER A 69 -1.39 8.95 -3.77
C SER A 69 -0.14 8.20 -3.34
N ILE A 70 0.30 7.27 -4.17
CA ILE A 70 1.44 6.38 -3.89
C ILE A 70 2.45 6.53 -5.03
N HIS A 71 3.72 6.72 -4.66
CA HIS A 71 4.84 6.80 -5.59
C HIS A 71 6.03 6.04 -5.02
N ILE A 72 6.62 5.15 -5.82
CA ILE A 72 7.89 4.50 -5.52
C ILE A 72 8.74 4.54 -6.78
N MET A 73 10.02 4.91 -6.64
CA MET A 73 10.94 4.94 -7.76
C MET A 73 12.35 4.51 -7.37
N ARG A 74 13.06 4.00 -8.36
CA ARG A 74 14.50 3.75 -8.30
C ARG A 74 15.24 5.09 -8.25
N PRO A 75 16.23 5.29 -7.35
CA PRO A 75 16.91 6.59 -7.21
C PRO A 75 17.73 6.96 -8.47
N ALA A 76 18.39 5.99 -9.08
CA ALA A 76 19.20 6.19 -10.28
C ALA A 76 18.49 5.60 -11.51
N ARG A 77 17.67 6.41 -12.18
CA ARG A 77 17.00 6.04 -13.42
C ARG A 77 17.74 6.58 -14.64
N LEU A 78 17.71 5.82 -15.74
CA LEU A 78 18.24 6.27 -17.02
C LEU A 78 17.50 7.54 -17.47
N LYS A 79 18.26 8.56 -17.89
CA LYS A 79 17.70 9.78 -18.45
C LYS A 79 17.47 9.63 -19.94
N PHE A 80 16.39 10.20 -20.46
CA PHE A 80 16.14 10.25 -21.89
C PHE A 80 17.18 11.16 -22.57
N ALA A 81 17.96 10.59 -23.50
CA ALA A 81 18.98 11.34 -24.22
C ALA A 81 18.38 12.50 -25.05
N SER A 82 17.15 12.30 -25.56
CA SER A 82 16.40 13.32 -26.28
C SER A 82 15.88 14.46 -25.40
N ASN A 83 15.93 14.34 -24.07
CA ASN A 83 15.23 15.21 -23.11
C ASN A 83 13.73 15.39 -23.44
N ASN A 84 13.15 14.42 -24.14
CA ASN A 84 11.73 14.39 -24.52
C ASN A 84 11.10 13.06 -24.09
N ARG A 85 10.15 13.09 -23.16
CA ARG A 85 9.51 11.90 -22.60
C ARG A 85 8.74 11.04 -23.62
N THR A 86 8.43 11.59 -24.79
CA THR A 86 7.71 10.88 -25.87
C THR A 86 8.64 10.40 -26.98
N ALA A 87 9.95 10.67 -26.88
CA ALA A 87 10.98 10.32 -27.86
C ALA A 87 12.14 9.51 -27.21
N GLY A 88 11.80 8.64 -26.28
CA GLY A 88 12.74 7.71 -25.68
C GLY A 88 13.00 6.50 -26.58
N THR A 89 14.21 5.93 -26.48
CA THR A 89 14.50 4.62 -27.08
C THR A 89 13.66 3.53 -26.40
N PRO A 90 13.53 2.33 -26.99
CA PRO A 90 12.85 1.20 -26.34
C PRO A 90 13.41 0.90 -24.94
N GLU A 91 14.75 0.95 -24.79
CA GLU A 91 15.45 0.69 -23.53
C GLU A 91 15.16 1.77 -22.48
N GLU A 92 15.20 3.05 -22.88
CA GLU A 92 14.87 4.18 -22.00
C GLU A 92 13.42 4.08 -21.50
N ASN A 93 12.49 3.75 -22.38
CA ASN A 93 11.08 3.59 -22.04
C ASN A 93 10.85 2.39 -21.10
N GLN A 94 11.53 1.26 -21.35
CA GLN A 94 11.47 0.08 -20.49
C GLN A 94 12.01 0.37 -19.09
N GLU A 95 13.18 1.01 -19.00
CA GLU A 95 13.81 1.39 -17.72
C GLU A 95 12.97 2.43 -16.95
N ALA A 96 12.38 3.39 -17.65
CA ALA A 96 11.49 4.38 -17.02
C ALA A 96 10.25 3.71 -16.42
N MET A 97 9.66 2.73 -17.11
CA MET A 97 8.51 1.97 -16.63
C MET A 97 8.87 1.02 -15.49
N ALA A 98 9.95 0.25 -15.64
CA ALA A 98 10.41 -0.72 -14.64
C ALA A 98 10.91 -0.05 -13.35
N GLY A 99 11.41 1.17 -13.45
CA GLY A 99 11.98 1.93 -12.33
C GLY A 99 10.99 2.79 -11.56
N TYR A 100 9.69 2.74 -11.85
CA TYR A 100 8.69 3.61 -11.24
C TYR A 100 7.31 2.96 -11.17
N ILE A 101 6.67 3.04 -10.03
CA ILE A 101 5.24 2.74 -9.87
C ILE A 101 4.55 3.91 -9.18
N ALA A 102 3.41 4.31 -9.72
CA ALA A 102 2.56 5.35 -9.15
C ALA A 102 1.09 5.01 -9.33
N ASN A 103 0.30 5.33 -8.34
CA ASN A 103 -1.15 5.25 -8.43
C ASN A 103 -1.80 6.22 -7.45
N PHE A 104 -3.05 6.57 -7.73
CA PHE A 104 -3.85 7.45 -6.90
C PHE A 104 -5.33 7.04 -6.96
N GLY A 105 -6.08 7.47 -5.97
CA GLY A 105 -7.49 7.18 -5.89
C GLY A 105 -8.10 7.49 -4.54
N THR A 106 -9.09 6.71 -4.15
CA THR A 106 -9.77 6.83 -2.87
C THR A 106 -9.55 5.60 -1.99
N TYR A 107 -9.70 5.76 -0.68
CA TYR A 107 -9.59 4.65 0.24
C TYR A 107 -10.68 4.66 1.30
N THR A 108 -11.01 3.48 1.78
CA THR A 108 -11.87 3.27 2.96
C THR A 108 -11.22 2.29 3.91
N VAL A 109 -11.53 2.40 5.19
CA VAL A 109 -11.14 1.42 6.22
C VAL A 109 -12.38 0.66 6.64
N ASN A 110 -12.39 -0.64 6.39
CA ASN A 110 -13.48 -1.54 6.78
C ASN A 110 -13.46 -1.82 8.28
N ALA A 111 -14.57 -2.30 8.84
CA ALA A 111 -14.67 -2.62 10.26
C ALA A 111 -13.65 -3.65 10.75
N ASP A 112 -13.21 -4.57 9.87
CA ASP A 112 -12.19 -5.59 10.16
C ASP A 112 -10.74 -5.05 10.10
N GLY A 113 -10.54 -3.72 9.98
CA GLY A 113 -9.23 -3.09 9.83
C GLY A 113 -8.60 -3.26 8.43
N THR A 114 -9.35 -3.79 7.45
CA THR A 114 -8.87 -3.86 6.07
C THR A 114 -8.98 -2.49 5.42
N LEU A 115 -7.89 -2.04 4.80
CA LEU A 115 -7.84 -0.89 3.91
C LEU A 115 -8.24 -1.33 2.50
N MET A 116 -9.27 -0.68 1.96
CA MET A 116 -9.70 -0.85 0.58
C MET A 116 -9.26 0.36 -0.22
N LEU A 117 -8.44 0.14 -1.24
CA LEU A 117 -8.04 1.16 -2.21
C LEU A 117 -8.88 1.00 -3.47
N HIS A 118 -9.52 2.07 -3.93
CA HIS A 118 -10.06 2.18 -5.28
C HIS A 118 -9.08 3.00 -6.11
N ILE A 119 -8.35 2.36 -7.03
CA ILE A 119 -7.34 3.00 -7.87
C ILE A 119 -8.05 3.67 -9.05
N VAL A 120 -8.01 5.00 -9.09
CA VAL A 120 -8.58 5.79 -10.20
C VAL A 120 -7.64 5.80 -11.40
N GLY A 121 -6.34 5.89 -11.15
CA GLY A 121 -5.33 5.87 -12.20
C GLY A 121 -3.97 5.41 -11.69
N SER A 122 -3.20 4.78 -12.60
CA SER A 122 -1.87 4.25 -12.35
C SER A 122 -0.98 4.41 -13.58
N ASN A 123 0.34 4.51 -13.38
CA ASN A 123 1.28 4.35 -14.50
C ASN A 123 1.34 2.89 -15.02
N PHE A 124 0.81 1.93 -14.26
CA PHE A 124 0.55 0.56 -14.71
C PHE A 124 -0.95 0.43 -15.03
N PRO A 125 -1.36 0.56 -16.32
CA PRO A 125 -2.76 0.69 -16.70
C PRO A 125 -3.67 -0.47 -16.26
N ASN A 126 -3.12 -1.65 -16.02
CA ASN A 126 -3.86 -2.82 -15.54
C ASN A 126 -4.47 -2.61 -14.13
N TRP A 127 -4.03 -1.57 -13.42
CA TRP A 127 -4.58 -1.22 -12.11
C TRP A 127 -5.66 -0.14 -12.17
N ASP A 128 -5.84 0.53 -13.30
CA ASP A 128 -6.86 1.57 -13.45
C ASP A 128 -8.25 1.00 -13.17
N GLN A 129 -9.04 1.73 -12.40
CA GLN A 129 -10.42 1.38 -12.00
C GLN A 129 -10.54 0.03 -11.29
N THR A 130 -9.50 -0.39 -10.54
CA THR A 130 -9.50 -1.62 -9.74
C THR A 130 -9.56 -1.36 -8.25
N ASP A 131 -10.11 -2.33 -7.52
CA ASP A 131 -10.12 -2.35 -6.07
C ASP A 131 -9.03 -3.27 -5.51
N GLN A 132 -8.28 -2.80 -4.54
CA GLN A 132 -7.19 -3.55 -3.93
C GLN A 132 -7.28 -3.52 -2.40
N LYS A 133 -7.22 -4.70 -1.78
CA LYS A 133 -7.18 -4.84 -0.32
C LYS A 133 -5.75 -4.75 0.20
N ARG A 134 -5.58 -4.05 1.33
CA ARG A 134 -4.32 -3.98 2.06
C ARG A 134 -4.57 -4.10 3.56
N ARG A 135 -3.58 -4.63 4.27
CA ARG A 135 -3.55 -4.64 5.74
C ARG A 135 -2.23 -4.01 6.21
N PRO A 136 -2.16 -2.67 6.28
CA PRO A 136 -0.98 -2.01 6.80
C PRO A 136 -0.85 -2.24 8.31
N GLU A 137 0.38 -2.49 8.76
CA GLU A 137 0.72 -2.55 10.18
C GLU A 137 1.43 -1.25 10.55
N ILE A 138 0.84 -0.46 11.45
CA ILE A 138 1.39 0.84 11.89
C ILE A 138 1.82 0.73 13.35
N LYS A 139 3.09 1.03 13.63
CA LYS A 139 3.67 1.10 14.99
C LYS A 139 4.44 2.40 15.14
N GLY A 140 3.86 3.36 15.84
CA GLY A 140 4.43 4.71 15.96
C GLY A 140 4.58 5.38 14.59
N ASP A 141 5.80 5.74 14.24
CA ASP A 141 6.13 6.39 12.97
C ASP A 141 6.55 5.41 11.85
N GLU A 142 6.40 4.12 12.07
CA GLU A 142 6.70 3.09 11.06
C GLU A 142 5.42 2.42 10.56
N MET A 143 5.33 2.22 9.24
CA MET A 143 4.28 1.45 8.60
C MET A 143 4.90 0.35 7.75
N LYS A 144 4.44 -0.89 7.96
CA LYS A 144 4.71 -2.02 7.10
C LYS A 144 3.51 -2.23 6.19
N TRP A 145 3.75 -2.19 4.89
CA TRP A 145 2.73 -2.34 3.87
C TRP A 145 2.98 -3.61 3.08
N THR A 146 2.03 -4.54 3.09
CA THR A 146 2.14 -5.80 2.36
C THR A 146 1.21 -5.81 1.16
N ASN A 147 1.77 -6.05 -0.02
CA ASN A 147 1.04 -6.32 -1.23
C ASN A 147 1.12 -7.84 -1.53
N PRO A 148 0.02 -8.58 -1.41
CA PRO A 148 0.02 -10.04 -1.55
C PRO A 148 0.32 -10.52 -2.99
N THR A 149 0.17 -9.63 -3.98
CA THR A 149 0.56 -9.88 -5.37
C THR A 149 1.35 -8.68 -5.85
N ALA A 150 2.66 -8.85 -6.04
CA ALA A 150 3.51 -7.79 -6.54
C ALA A 150 3.12 -7.38 -7.97
N SER A 151 3.41 -6.13 -8.36
CA SER A 151 3.14 -5.59 -9.71
C SER A 151 3.92 -6.32 -10.81
N THR A 152 4.94 -7.10 -10.45
CA THR A 152 5.71 -7.96 -11.35
C THR A 152 5.00 -9.27 -11.70
N GLY A 153 3.78 -9.49 -11.21
CA GLY A 153 2.99 -10.69 -11.47
C GLY A 153 3.27 -11.87 -10.55
N SER A 154 4.32 -11.83 -9.72
CA SER A 154 4.68 -12.90 -8.79
C SER A 154 5.29 -12.35 -7.50
N GLY A 155 5.16 -13.15 -6.41
CA GLY A 155 5.71 -12.83 -5.12
C GLY A 155 4.85 -11.88 -4.27
N ILE A 156 5.35 -11.61 -3.08
CA ILE A 156 4.75 -10.71 -2.09
C ILE A 156 5.66 -9.51 -1.93
N ALA A 157 5.16 -8.31 -2.23
CA ALA A 157 5.92 -7.09 -1.98
C ALA A 157 5.67 -6.59 -0.55
N VAL A 158 6.77 -6.31 0.15
CA VAL A 158 6.77 -5.75 1.50
C VAL A 158 7.48 -4.40 1.46
N ILE A 159 6.72 -3.34 1.71
CA ILE A 159 7.21 -1.98 1.71
C ILE A 159 7.28 -1.49 3.16
N THR A 160 8.44 -0.98 3.56
CA THR A 160 8.62 -0.30 4.85
C THR A 160 8.59 1.19 4.62
N LEU A 161 7.78 1.87 5.42
CA LEU A 161 7.58 3.31 5.32
C LEU A 161 7.79 3.96 6.69
N ARG A 162 8.21 5.22 6.68
CA ARG A 162 8.33 6.06 7.87
C ARG A 162 7.53 7.34 7.70
N ARG A 163 6.84 7.77 8.75
CA ARG A 163 6.10 9.03 8.75
C ARG A 163 7.04 10.20 8.42
N ALA A 164 6.66 10.99 7.42
CA ALA A 164 7.37 12.22 7.11
C ALA A 164 7.16 13.24 8.24
N LYS A 165 8.22 13.93 8.61
CA LYS A 165 8.20 15.03 9.61
C LYS A 165 7.93 16.35 8.92
#